data_c5fb350baf1f48200c50ed61e39a127a
#
_entry.id   c5fb350baf1f48200c50ed61e39a127a
#
_cell.length_a   1.000
_cell.length_b   1.000
_cell.length_c   1.000
_cell.angle_alpha   90.00
_cell.angle_beta   90.00
_cell.angle_gamma   90.00
#
_symmetry.space_group_name_H-M   'P 1'
#
loop_
_entity.id
_entity.type
_entity.pdbx_description
1 polymer ?
#
loop_
_entity_poly.entity_id
_entity_poly.type
_entity_poly.pdbx_seq_one_letter_code
_entity_poly.pdbx_strand_id
1 'polypeptide(L)'
;MAALARVGLADRAHALPRQLSGSQKQRVALVRAMLMHPEVLLLDEITAALDPEMVREVLDVVLELARSGMTMVIVTHEMRFAEAVADRVFFLENGLVVEESVPAQFFHQPHTQRAQQFLASFCYDSVRDGKNMQNTKEAN
;
A
#
# COMPACT_ATOMS: atom_id res chain seq x y z
N MET A 1 -14.89 18.17 -13.70
CA MET A 1 -14.62 18.99 -12.50
C MET A 1 -14.88 18.16 -11.22
N ALA A 2 -16.06 17.56 -11.02
CA ALA A 2 -16.35 16.76 -9.81
C ALA A 2 -15.36 15.62 -9.51
N ALA A 3 -14.91 14.90 -10.54
CA ALA A 3 -13.96 13.81 -10.37
C ALA A 3 -12.56 14.25 -9.89
N LEU A 4 -12.07 15.40 -10.37
CA LEU A 4 -10.81 15.98 -9.90
C LEU A 4 -10.92 16.53 -8.47
N ALA A 5 -12.09 17.04 -8.09
CA ALA A 5 -12.33 17.50 -6.72
C ALA A 5 -12.21 16.36 -5.69
N ARG A 6 -12.67 15.14 -6.05
CA ARG A 6 -12.56 13.95 -5.18
C ARG A 6 -11.11 13.59 -4.82
N VAL A 7 -10.15 13.94 -5.67
CA VAL A 7 -8.71 13.67 -5.45
C VAL A 7 -7.93 14.94 -5.10
N GLY A 8 -8.63 16.04 -4.69
CA GLY A 8 -7.99 17.30 -4.28
C GLY A 8 -7.29 18.07 -5.41
N LEU A 9 -7.74 17.91 -6.67
CA LEU A 9 -7.12 18.53 -7.84
C LEU A 9 -8.07 19.44 -8.65
N ALA A 10 -9.12 19.97 -8.02
CA ALA A 10 -10.08 20.83 -8.71
C ALA A 10 -9.42 22.10 -9.29
N ASP A 11 -8.46 22.69 -8.56
CA ASP A 11 -7.68 23.86 -8.96
C ASP A 11 -6.67 23.59 -10.09
N ARG A 12 -6.40 22.31 -10.36
CA ARG A 12 -5.45 21.84 -11.40
C ARG A 12 -6.11 21.39 -12.69
N ALA A 13 -7.42 21.60 -12.86
CA ALA A 13 -8.19 21.11 -14.01
C ALA A 13 -7.64 21.58 -15.37
N HIS A 14 -6.99 22.72 -15.44
CA HIS A 14 -6.40 23.30 -16.65
C HIS A 14 -4.88 23.15 -16.70
N ALA A 15 -4.26 22.49 -15.70
CA ALA A 15 -2.82 22.27 -15.68
C ALA A 15 -2.40 21.24 -16.73
N LEU A 16 -1.30 21.51 -17.39
CA LEU A 16 -0.66 20.55 -18.30
C LEU A 16 0.05 19.46 -17.48
N PRO A 17 0.20 18.22 -18.01
CA PRO A 17 0.88 17.13 -17.29
C PRO A 17 2.29 17.49 -16.77
N ARG A 18 3.04 18.32 -17.48
CA ARG A 18 4.37 18.79 -17.07
C ARG A 18 4.36 19.74 -15.86
N GLN A 19 3.20 20.28 -15.50
CA GLN A 19 3.01 21.21 -14.39
C GLN A 19 2.54 20.51 -13.13
N LEU A 20 2.32 19.17 -13.19
CA LEU A 20 1.85 18.34 -12.09
C LEU A 20 3.02 17.62 -11.43
N SER A 21 2.96 17.49 -10.09
CA SER A 21 3.87 16.62 -9.32
C SER A 21 3.64 15.14 -9.65
N GLY A 22 4.53 14.27 -9.18
CA GLY A 22 4.39 12.81 -9.33
C GLY A 22 3.07 12.30 -8.75
N SER A 23 2.75 12.66 -7.50
CA SER A 23 1.50 12.27 -6.83
C SER A 23 0.26 12.84 -7.53
N GLN A 24 0.32 14.09 -8.01
CA GLN A 24 -0.76 14.68 -8.78
C GLN A 24 -1.03 13.92 -10.08
N LYS A 25 0.03 13.51 -10.82
CA LYS A 25 -0.10 12.68 -12.03
C LYS A 25 -0.76 11.33 -11.72
N GLN A 26 -0.37 10.67 -10.62
CA GLN A 26 -0.97 9.40 -10.20
C GLN A 26 -2.45 9.57 -9.83
N ARG A 27 -2.80 10.62 -9.09
CA ARG A 27 -4.21 10.92 -8.77
C ARG A 27 -5.04 11.23 -10.02
N VAL A 28 -4.48 11.92 -11.01
CA VAL A 28 -5.14 12.12 -12.33
C VAL A 28 -5.32 10.78 -13.05
N ALA A 29 -4.33 9.88 -13.01
CA ALA A 29 -4.43 8.55 -13.62
C ALA A 29 -5.57 7.73 -12.98
N LEU A 30 -5.70 7.74 -11.64
CA LEU A 30 -6.82 7.13 -10.93
C LEU A 30 -8.17 7.71 -11.36
N VAL A 31 -8.28 9.04 -11.44
CA VAL A 31 -9.51 9.71 -11.92
C VAL A 31 -9.86 9.27 -13.34
N ARG A 32 -8.88 9.19 -14.24
CA ARG A 32 -9.11 8.72 -15.62
C ARG A 32 -9.66 7.29 -15.64
N ALA A 33 -9.08 6.40 -14.85
CA ALA A 33 -9.56 5.02 -14.74
C ALA A 33 -11.00 4.97 -14.21
N MET A 34 -11.30 5.74 -13.18
CA MET A 34 -12.63 5.83 -12.56
C MET A 34 -13.72 6.36 -13.52
N LEU A 35 -13.36 7.27 -14.43
CA LEU A 35 -14.32 7.82 -15.41
C LEU A 35 -14.79 6.79 -16.45
N MET A 36 -14.11 5.64 -16.55
CA MET A 36 -14.54 4.52 -17.38
C MET A 36 -15.62 3.66 -16.69
N HIS A 37 -15.99 3.97 -15.45
CA HIS A 37 -16.92 3.21 -14.63
C HIS A 37 -16.58 1.70 -14.55
N PRO A 38 -15.34 1.35 -14.19
CA PRO A 38 -14.89 -0.03 -14.16
C PRO A 38 -15.59 -0.83 -13.07
N GLU A 39 -15.87 -2.11 -13.32
CA GLU A 39 -16.29 -3.06 -12.30
C GLU A 39 -15.14 -3.48 -11.39
N VAL A 40 -13.91 -3.55 -11.95
CA VAL A 40 -12.68 -3.89 -11.26
C VAL A 40 -11.57 -2.92 -11.65
N LEU A 41 -10.85 -2.39 -10.66
CA LEU A 41 -9.71 -1.50 -10.87
C LEU A 41 -8.41 -2.25 -10.58
N LEU A 42 -7.49 -2.26 -11.55
CA LEU A 42 -6.17 -2.88 -11.41
C LEU A 42 -5.15 -1.79 -11.12
N LEU A 43 -4.46 -1.91 -9.98
CA LEU A 43 -3.46 -0.97 -9.49
C LEU A 43 -2.12 -1.70 -9.32
N ASP A 44 -1.17 -1.38 -10.19
CA ASP A 44 0.15 -2.01 -10.17
C ASP A 44 1.20 -0.97 -9.74
N GLU A 45 1.74 -1.15 -8.53
CA GLU A 45 2.80 -0.33 -7.92
C GLU A 45 2.63 1.18 -8.11
N ILE A 46 1.43 1.71 -7.90
CA ILE A 46 1.08 3.11 -8.17
C ILE A 46 1.86 4.14 -7.34
N THR A 47 2.61 3.69 -6.34
CA THR A 47 3.48 4.52 -5.48
C THR A 47 4.95 4.45 -5.86
N ALA A 48 5.33 3.62 -6.84
CA ALA A 48 6.69 3.50 -7.30
C ALA A 48 7.23 4.86 -7.78
N ALA A 49 8.45 5.20 -7.40
CA ALA A 49 9.11 6.46 -7.72
C ALA A 49 8.45 7.75 -7.16
N LEU A 50 7.67 7.63 -6.10
CA LEU A 50 7.15 8.77 -5.33
C LEU A 50 7.92 8.94 -4.01
N ASP A 51 8.07 10.19 -3.59
CA ASP A 51 8.58 10.49 -2.25
C ASP A 51 7.57 10.06 -1.15
N PRO A 52 8.01 9.70 0.07
CA PRO A 52 7.14 9.19 1.13
C PRO A 52 5.92 10.07 1.44
N GLU A 53 6.05 11.39 1.39
CA GLU A 53 4.93 12.31 1.59
C GLU A 53 3.90 12.19 0.47
N MET A 54 4.38 12.03 -0.78
CA MET A 54 3.54 11.89 -1.97
C MET A 54 2.86 10.50 -2.04
N VAL A 55 3.51 9.45 -1.52
CA VAL A 55 2.94 8.10 -1.40
C VAL A 55 1.63 8.16 -0.63
N ARG A 56 1.63 8.84 0.52
CA ARG A 56 0.45 8.94 1.39
C ARG A 56 -0.74 9.58 0.67
N GLU A 57 -0.52 10.67 -0.07
CA GLU A 57 -1.58 11.34 -0.83
C GLU A 57 -2.28 10.43 -1.83
N VAL A 58 -1.53 9.52 -2.48
CA VAL A 58 -2.07 8.57 -3.46
C VAL A 58 -2.81 7.44 -2.75
N LEU A 59 -2.23 6.89 -1.68
CA LEU A 59 -2.83 5.80 -0.91
C LEU A 59 -4.12 6.22 -0.21
N ASP A 60 -4.22 7.46 0.27
CA ASP A 60 -5.46 7.99 0.85
C ASP A 60 -6.61 7.99 -0.17
N VAL A 61 -6.34 8.31 -1.44
CA VAL A 61 -7.35 8.21 -2.51
C VAL A 61 -7.78 6.77 -2.74
N VAL A 62 -6.84 5.82 -2.78
CA VAL A 62 -7.16 4.39 -2.95
C VAL A 62 -7.97 3.87 -1.76
N LEU A 63 -7.65 4.30 -0.55
CA LEU A 63 -8.42 3.95 0.65
C LEU A 63 -9.86 4.47 0.59
N GLU A 64 -10.08 5.68 0.07
CA GLU A 64 -11.44 6.20 -0.15
C GLU A 64 -12.21 5.37 -1.19
N LEU A 65 -11.54 4.92 -2.26
CA LEU A 65 -12.13 4.04 -3.25
C LEU A 65 -12.54 2.68 -2.65
N ALA A 66 -11.67 2.08 -1.82
CA ALA A 66 -11.98 0.85 -1.09
C ALA A 66 -13.22 1.03 -0.20
N ARG A 67 -13.27 2.10 0.59
CA ARG A 67 -14.42 2.42 1.45
C ARG A 67 -15.72 2.66 0.66
N SER A 68 -15.63 3.10 -0.59
CA SER A 68 -16.80 3.26 -1.47
C SER A 68 -17.29 1.94 -2.08
N GLY A 69 -16.64 0.81 -1.78
CA GLY A 69 -17.01 -0.51 -2.27
C GLY A 69 -16.45 -0.85 -3.66
N MET A 70 -15.41 -0.12 -4.13
CA MET A 70 -14.74 -0.43 -5.39
C MET A 70 -13.97 -1.74 -5.29
N THR A 71 -14.24 -2.68 -6.18
CA THR A 71 -13.43 -3.90 -6.31
C THR A 71 -12.09 -3.56 -6.95
N MET A 72 -11.00 -3.93 -6.26
CA MET A 72 -9.64 -3.60 -6.72
C MET A 72 -8.72 -4.81 -6.59
N VAL A 73 -7.79 -4.94 -7.53
CA VAL A 73 -6.60 -5.78 -7.40
C VAL A 73 -5.40 -4.85 -7.31
N ILE A 74 -4.68 -4.92 -6.20
CA ILE A 74 -3.59 -4.00 -5.88
C ILE A 74 -2.28 -4.78 -5.75
N VAL A 75 -1.30 -4.45 -6.58
CA VAL A 75 0.09 -4.90 -6.42
C VAL A 75 0.86 -3.78 -5.74
N THR A 76 1.46 -4.06 -4.58
CA THR A 76 2.13 -3.05 -3.77
C THR A 76 3.19 -3.68 -2.86
N HIS A 77 4.21 -2.90 -2.52
CA HIS A 77 5.16 -3.17 -1.46
C HIS A 77 4.87 -2.36 -0.18
N GLU A 78 3.79 -1.59 -0.15
CA GLU A 78 3.34 -0.83 1.01
C GLU A 78 2.59 -1.74 2.00
N MET A 79 3.32 -2.50 2.82
CA MET A 79 2.77 -3.57 3.66
C MET A 79 1.69 -3.07 4.64
N ARG A 80 1.90 -1.91 5.29
CA ARG A 80 0.93 -1.35 6.23
C ARG A 80 -0.36 -0.91 5.53
N PHE A 81 -0.25 -0.42 4.31
CA PHE A 81 -1.41 -0.07 3.50
C PHE A 81 -2.17 -1.32 3.07
N ALA A 82 -1.46 -2.35 2.56
CA ALA A 82 -2.07 -3.62 2.18
C ALA A 82 -2.83 -4.26 3.35
N GLU A 83 -2.26 -4.26 4.56
CA GLU A 83 -2.91 -4.75 5.78
C GLU A 83 -4.21 -3.99 6.10
N ALA A 84 -4.21 -2.66 5.88
CA ALA A 84 -5.33 -1.80 6.23
C ALA A 84 -6.48 -1.82 5.21
N VAL A 85 -6.22 -2.18 3.94
CA VAL A 85 -7.17 -2.02 2.85
C VAL A 85 -7.66 -3.33 2.25
N ALA A 86 -6.88 -4.41 2.34
CA ALA A 86 -7.19 -5.65 1.66
C ALA A 86 -8.23 -6.49 2.41
N ASP A 87 -9.11 -7.16 1.66
CA ASP A 87 -9.96 -8.25 2.16
C ASP A 87 -9.24 -9.60 2.03
N ARG A 88 -8.38 -9.74 1.02
CA ARG A 88 -7.57 -10.93 0.73
C ARG A 88 -6.16 -10.54 0.31
N VAL A 89 -5.18 -11.32 0.73
CA VAL A 89 -3.77 -11.16 0.36
C VAL A 89 -3.31 -12.39 -0.41
N PHE A 90 -2.67 -12.15 -1.55
CA PHE A 90 -2.01 -13.17 -2.37
C PHE A 90 -0.52 -12.88 -2.39
N PHE A 91 0.26 -13.75 -1.77
CA PHE A 91 1.71 -13.67 -1.82
C PHE A 91 2.23 -14.45 -3.02
N LEU A 92 2.81 -13.74 -3.97
CA LEU A 92 3.30 -14.31 -5.22
C LEU A 92 4.83 -14.36 -5.23
N GLU A 93 5.37 -15.48 -5.68
CA GLU A 93 6.80 -15.64 -5.95
C GLU A 93 7.01 -16.53 -7.17
N ASN A 94 7.91 -16.13 -8.06
CA ASN A 94 8.23 -16.86 -9.32
C ASN A 94 7.00 -17.24 -10.16
N GLY A 95 5.99 -16.35 -10.20
CA GLY A 95 4.75 -16.56 -10.96
C GLY A 95 3.74 -17.51 -10.32
N LEU A 96 3.98 -17.95 -9.07
CA LEU A 96 3.09 -18.84 -8.33
C LEU A 96 2.53 -18.13 -7.09
N VAL A 97 1.29 -18.45 -6.73
CA VAL A 97 0.71 -18.05 -5.45
C VAL A 97 1.28 -18.98 -4.38
N VAL A 98 2.13 -18.43 -3.51
CA VAL A 98 2.78 -19.15 -2.40
C VAL A 98 1.86 -19.24 -1.20
N GLU A 99 1.12 -18.15 -0.93
CA GLU A 99 0.15 -18.08 0.15
C GLU A 99 -1.02 -17.19 -0.23
N GLU A 100 -2.22 -17.61 0.20
CA GLU A 100 -3.45 -16.84 0.11
C GLU A 100 -4.14 -16.84 1.48
N SER A 101 -4.40 -15.66 2.04
CA SER A 101 -5.04 -15.54 3.35
C SER A 101 -5.70 -14.18 3.56
N VAL A 102 -6.43 -14.02 4.67
CA VAL A 102 -6.93 -12.71 5.10
C VAL A 102 -5.77 -11.89 5.68
N PRO A 103 -5.84 -10.53 5.68
CA PRO A 103 -4.74 -9.68 6.13
C PRO A 103 -4.24 -10.03 7.53
N ALA A 104 -5.14 -10.17 8.51
CA ALA A 104 -4.76 -10.50 9.89
C ALA A 104 -3.93 -11.80 9.98
N GLN A 105 -4.24 -12.79 9.16
CA GLN A 105 -3.49 -14.04 9.12
C GLN A 105 -2.14 -13.84 8.41
N PHE A 106 -2.14 -13.20 7.24
CA PHE A 106 -0.91 -13.01 6.47
C PHE A 106 0.13 -12.19 7.23
N PHE A 107 -0.27 -11.05 7.79
CA PHE A 107 0.68 -10.11 8.42
C PHE A 107 1.12 -10.52 9.82
N HIS A 108 0.33 -11.28 10.58
CA HIS A 108 0.67 -11.63 11.96
C HIS A 108 1.03 -13.11 12.17
N GLN A 109 0.46 -14.02 11.39
CA GLN A 109 0.66 -15.46 11.52
C GLN A 109 0.71 -16.16 10.16
N PRO A 110 1.63 -15.77 9.25
CA PRO A 110 1.73 -16.37 7.93
C PRO A 110 1.97 -17.87 8.00
N HIS A 111 1.30 -18.63 7.14
CA HIS A 111 1.35 -20.09 7.15
C HIS A 111 2.64 -20.64 6.57
N THR A 112 3.17 -19.99 5.52
CA THR A 112 4.35 -20.47 4.82
C THR A 112 5.63 -19.88 5.40
N GLN A 113 6.67 -20.70 5.49
CA GLN A 113 8.00 -20.23 5.92
C GLN A 113 8.50 -19.08 5.02
N ARG A 114 8.15 -19.14 3.75
CA ARG A 114 8.58 -18.12 2.79
C ARG A 114 7.91 -16.76 3.04
N ALA A 115 6.61 -16.75 3.35
CA ALA A 115 5.90 -15.53 3.75
C ALA A 115 6.45 -14.96 5.07
N GLN A 116 6.79 -15.81 6.04
CA GLN A 116 7.44 -15.40 7.30
C GLN A 116 8.77 -14.70 7.04
N GLN A 117 9.63 -15.28 6.19
CA GLN A 117 10.91 -14.68 5.81
C GLN A 117 10.73 -13.35 5.07
N PHE A 118 9.74 -13.28 4.18
CA PHE A 118 9.43 -12.06 3.44
C PHE A 118 9.00 -10.94 4.38
N LEU A 119 8.06 -11.20 5.28
CA LEU A 119 7.57 -10.19 6.23
C LEU A 119 8.65 -9.77 7.24
N ALA A 120 9.50 -10.70 7.68
CA ALA A 120 10.63 -10.38 8.56
C ALA A 120 11.59 -9.36 7.92
N SER A 121 11.71 -9.33 6.58
CA SER A 121 12.56 -8.35 5.90
C SER A 121 12.07 -6.90 6.00
N PHE A 122 10.80 -6.68 6.35
CA PHE A 122 10.21 -5.36 6.60
C PHE A 122 10.24 -4.95 8.08
N CYS A 123 10.52 -5.89 9.00
CA CYS A 123 10.67 -5.61 10.42
C CYS A 123 12.14 -5.32 10.72
N TYR A 124 12.49 -4.07 11.01
CA TYR A 124 13.80 -3.75 11.60
C TYR A 124 13.67 -3.95 13.12
N ASP A 125 14.43 -4.91 13.68
CA ASP A 125 14.57 -5.02 15.13
C ASP A 125 15.15 -3.70 15.66
N SER A 126 14.44 -3.07 16.62
CA SER A 126 14.96 -1.85 17.22
C SER A 126 16.24 -2.19 17.99
N VAL A 127 17.34 -1.54 17.66
CA VAL A 127 18.67 -1.71 18.30
C VAL A 127 18.61 -1.48 19.83
N ARG A 128 17.48 -0.99 20.35
CA ARG A 128 17.26 -0.66 21.76
C ARG A 128 16.80 -1.85 22.60
N ASP A 129 16.18 -2.88 22.03
CA ASP A 129 15.66 -4.01 22.82
C ASP A 129 16.75 -5.02 23.23
N GLY A 130 17.94 -4.99 22.59
CA GLY A 130 19.07 -5.86 22.92
C GLY A 130 19.84 -5.48 24.20
N LYS A 131 19.64 -4.29 24.77
CA LYS A 131 20.42 -3.84 25.97
C LYS A 131 19.80 -4.16 27.33
N ASN A 132 18.52 -4.56 27.37
CA ASN A 132 17.86 -4.84 28.66
C ASN A 132 17.96 -6.31 29.14
N MET A 133 18.53 -7.22 28.35
CA MET A 133 18.66 -8.62 28.78
C MET A 133 20.00 -8.98 29.44
N GLN A 134 20.99 -8.07 29.47
CA GLN A 134 22.30 -8.37 30.08
C GLN A 134 22.47 -7.85 31.52
N ASN A 135 21.58 -7.00 32.04
CA ASN A 135 21.74 -6.42 33.38
C ASN A 135 21.01 -7.17 34.50
N THR A 136 20.42 -8.36 34.25
CA THR A 136 19.69 -9.12 35.29
C THR A 136 20.47 -10.36 35.77
N LYS A 137 21.72 -10.57 35.33
CA LYS A 137 22.55 -11.72 35.74
C LYS A 137 23.71 -11.41 36.69
N GLU A 138 23.91 -10.15 37.08
CA GLU A 138 25.00 -9.78 38.01
C GLU A 138 24.53 -9.25 39.38
N ALA A 139 23.32 -9.57 39.81
CA ALA A 139 22.86 -9.26 41.15
C ALA A 139 22.29 -10.54 41.79
N ASN A 140 23.22 -11.48 42.14
CA ASN A 140 23.03 -12.46 43.22
C ASN A 140 24.36 -13.06 43.61
#